data_b6d33050a820bcb14339ea89ce7b0205
#
_entry.id   b6d33050a820bcb14339ea89ce7b0205
#
_cell.length_a   1.000
_cell.length_b   1.000
_cell.length_c   1.000
_cell.angle_alpha   90.00
_cell.angle_beta   90.00
_cell.angle_gamma   90.00
#
_symmetry.space_group_name_H-M   'P 1'
#
loop_
_entity.id
_entity.type
_entity.pdbx_description
1 polymer ?
#
loop_
_entity_poly.entity_id
_entity_poly.type
_entity_poly.pdbx_seq_one_letter_code
_entity_poly.pdbx_strand_id
1 'polypeptide(L)'
;MAEPARVVCLGSILVDIAVDVPALPERGGDVLAAGTRTVVGGGYNLAAAVARQDVPCSYAAPHGTGRHGDLVRAALAAEGITVTGRQRGDGDTGFCVALIEPDGERTFVTAPGVEAALTADDLATVRCAPGDIVAVSGYDLLYPGSGPALAAWTAALPDQVRVALDPGPLVLDIPAARLAAVLATVSVLTLNQREARLLGAAPDADGPALLAAVRSAGSVASVLPASAVLVVREGAAGCLATGGDLGDLVVTVPAPRVRAVDTTGAGDTHTGVLLAELARGRPVEDALDTANRAAAISVTRIGPATAPRRAELRPARGGA
;
A
#
# COMPACT_ATOMS: atom_id res chain seq x y z
N MET A 1 23.92 -15.87 -3.26
CA MET A 1 22.82 -15.39 -2.39
C MET A 1 21.56 -16.10 -2.86
N ALA A 2 20.71 -16.56 -1.96
CA ALA A 2 19.40 -17.08 -2.35
C ALA A 2 18.62 -15.95 -3.04
N GLU A 3 17.74 -16.30 -4.00
CA GLU A 3 16.81 -15.34 -4.59
C GLU A 3 15.88 -14.81 -3.50
N PRO A 4 15.51 -13.52 -3.54
CA PRO A 4 14.58 -12.95 -2.59
C PRO A 4 13.20 -13.63 -2.72
N ALA A 5 12.49 -13.73 -1.61
CA ALA A 5 11.10 -14.15 -1.63
C ALA A 5 10.26 -13.13 -2.45
N ARG A 6 9.17 -13.59 -3.02
CA ARG A 6 8.29 -12.77 -3.86
C ARG A 6 7.31 -11.97 -3.02
N VAL A 7 6.92 -10.80 -3.52
CA VAL A 7 5.74 -10.06 -3.02
C VAL A 7 4.56 -10.28 -3.96
N VAL A 8 3.44 -10.75 -3.40
CA VAL A 8 2.17 -10.99 -4.09
C VAL A 8 1.21 -9.85 -3.76
N CYS A 9 0.91 -8.99 -4.72
CA CYS A 9 0.04 -7.85 -4.55
C CYS A 9 -1.40 -8.22 -4.90
N LEU A 10 -2.31 -8.03 -3.96
CA LEU A 10 -3.76 -8.24 -4.10
C LEU A 10 -4.55 -6.94 -4.08
N GLY A 11 -3.90 -5.81 -3.75
CA GLY A 11 -4.57 -4.50 -3.72
C GLY A 11 -5.08 -4.09 -5.09
N SER A 12 -6.33 -3.61 -5.13
CA SER A 12 -6.99 -3.14 -6.35
C SER A 12 -6.14 -2.12 -7.09
N ILE A 13 -5.87 -2.40 -8.38
CA ILE A 13 -5.24 -1.45 -9.31
C ILE A 13 -6.33 -0.83 -10.17
N LEU A 14 -6.33 0.49 -10.22
CA LEU A 14 -7.29 1.28 -11.00
C LEU A 14 -6.59 2.40 -11.75
N VAL A 15 -7.34 3.12 -12.56
CA VAL A 15 -6.83 4.26 -13.33
C VAL A 15 -7.19 5.55 -12.62
N ASP A 16 -6.19 6.36 -12.25
CA ASP A 16 -6.38 7.70 -11.70
C ASP A 16 -6.49 8.72 -12.83
N ILE A 17 -7.57 9.47 -12.83
CA ILE A 17 -7.84 10.61 -13.72
C ILE A 17 -7.72 11.87 -12.87
N ALA A 18 -6.53 12.45 -12.83
CA ALA A 18 -6.28 13.70 -12.14
C ALA A 18 -6.74 14.88 -13.00
N VAL A 19 -7.53 15.77 -12.40
CA VAL A 19 -8.13 16.94 -13.06
C VAL A 19 -7.77 18.17 -12.21
N ASP A 20 -6.95 19.05 -12.76
CA ASP A 20 -6.57 20.28 -12.10
C ASP A 20 -7.71 21.32 -12.24
N VAL A 21 -8.35 21.66 -11.12
CA VAL A 21 -9.50 22.58 -11.08
C VAL A 21 -9.17 23.85 -10.31
N PRO A 22 -9.73 25.02 -10.66
CA PRO A 22 -9.54 26.26 -9.92
C PRO A 22 -10.18 26.22 -8.51
N ALA A 23 -11.26 25.46 -8.37
CA ALA A 23 -11.99 25.15 -7.15
C ALA A 23 -12.93 23.99 -7.40
N LEU A 24 -13.46 23.35 -6.36
CA LEU A 24 -14.53 22.36 -6.54
C LEU A 24 -15.78 23.05 -7.12
N PRO A 25 -16.46 22.44 -8.11
CA PRO A 25 -17.71 22.99 -8.63
C PRO A 25 -18.79 23.00 -7.54
N GLU A 26 -19.54 24.10 -7.46
CA GLU A 26 -20.74 24.12 -6.63
C GLU A 26 -21.79 23.14 -7.18
N ARG A 27 -22.74 22.75 -6.35
CA ARG A 27 -23.84 21.87 -6.79
C ARG A 27 -24.61 22.47 -7.96
N GLY A 28 -24.60 21.80 -9.10
CA GLY A 28 -25.23 22.27 -10.36
C GLY A 28 -24.37 23.27 -11.15
N GLY A 29 -23.15 23.54 -10.68
CA GLY A 29 -22.20 24.39 -11.38
C GLY A 29 -21.29 23.63 -12.34
N ASP A 30 -20.43 24.38 -13.03
CA ASP A 30 -19.41 23.89 -13.96
C ASP A 30 -18.10 24.64 -13.74
N VAL A 31 -16.97 23.96 -13.93
CA VAL A 31 -15.63 24.55 -13.88
C VAL A 31 -14.78 24.02 -15.03
N LEU A 32 -13.98 24.89 -15.64
CA LEU A 32 -13.04 24.45 -16.67
C LEU A 32 -11.72 24.00 -16.02
N ALA A 33 -11.34 22.76 -16.31
CA ALA A 33 -10.08 22.19 -15.84
C ALA A 33 -8.88 22.89 -16.52
N ALA A 34 -7.85 23.19 -15.75
CA ALA A 34 -6.59 23.72 -16.24
C ALA A 34 -5.71 22.61 -16.90
N GLY A 35 -5.90 21.36 -16.50
CA GLY A 35 -5.16 20.22 -17.03
C GLY A 35 -5.77 18.89 -16.59
N THR A 36 -5.40 17.82 -17.31
CA THR A 36 -5.79 16.47 -16.95
C THR A 36 -4.61 15.51 -17.13
N ARG A 37 -4.53 14.50 -16.28
CA ARG A 37 -3.54 13.42 -16.38
C ARG A 37 -4.23 12.10 -16.10
N THR A 38 -3.91 11.07 -16.89
CA THR A 38 -4.38 9.71 -16.67
C THR A 38 -3.19 8.82 -16.38
N VAL A 39 -3.18 8.19 -15.20
CA VAL A 39 -2.11 7.31 -14.72
C VAL A 39 -2.70 6.06 -14.08
N VAL A 40 -1.91 5.00 -13.98
CA VAL A 40 -2.29 3.83 -13.19
C VAL A 40 -1.93 4.06 -11.74
N GLY A 41 -2.85 3.76 -10.82
CA GLY A 41 -2.74 4.03 -9.39
C GLY A 41 -3.27 2.89 -8.52
N GLY A 42 -3.61 3.22 -7.29
CA GLY A 42 -4.01 2.22 -6.29
C GLY A 42 -2.88 1.26 -5.97
N GLY A 43 -3.17 -0.03 -5.92
CA GLY A 43 -2.20 -1.09 -5.63
C GLY A 43 -0.98 -1.13 -6.56
N TYR A 44 -1.06 -0.48 -7.73
CA TYR A 44 0.08 -0.34 -8.64
C TYR A 44 1.25 0.41 -8.01
N ASN A 45 1.00 1.43 -7.22
CA ASN A 45 2.06 2.23 -6.60
C ASN A 45 2.96 1.35 -5.72
N LEU A 46 2.35 0.50 -4.89
CA LEU A 46 3.06 -0.44 -4.04
C LEU A 46 3.78 -1.51 -4.88
N ALA A 47 3.10 -2.10 -5.87
CA ALA A 47 3.68 -3.14 -6.71
C ALA A 47 4.88 -2.63 -7.51
N ALA A 48 4.80 -1.42 -8.08
CA ALA A 48 5.90 -0.76 -8.76
C ALA A 48 7.06 -0.45 -7.80
N ALA A 49 6.76 -0.01 -6.57
CA ALA A 49 7.77 0.23 -5.55
C ALA A 49 8.54 -1.06 -5.21
N VAL A 50 7.86 -2.20 -5.09
CA VAL A 50 8.49 -3.52 -4.88
C VAL A 50 9.39 -3.89 -6.07
N ALA A 51 8.84 -3.88 -7.29
CA ALA A 51 9.55 -4.31 -8.50
C ALA A 51 10.82 -3.47 -8.74
N ARG A 52 10.76 -2.17 -8.49
CA ARG A 52 11.90 -1.24 -8.61
C ARG A 52 13.03 -1.51 -7.61
N GLN A 53 12.77 -2.35 -6.58
CA GLN A 53 13.81 -2.84 -5.67
C GLN A 53 14.43 -4.16 -6.13
N ASP A 54 14.24 -4.59 -7.37
CA ASP A 54 14.72 -5.86 -7.92
C ASP A 54 14.25 -7.07 -7.08
N VAL A 55 13.00 -7.02 -6.58
CA VAL A 55 12.34 -8.14 -5.88
C VAL A 55 11.23 -8.67 -6.78
N PRO A 56 11.11 -9.99 -6.96
CA PRO A 56 10.03 -10.58 -7.72
C PRO A 56 8.68 -10.10 -7.19
N CYS A 57 7.85 -9.54 -8.08
CA CYS A 57 6.53 -9.03 -7.75
C CYS A 57 5.49 -9.65 -8.67
N SER A 58 4.35 -10.07 -8.12
CA SER A 58 3.20 -10.51 -8.89
C SER A 58 1.95 -9.75 -8.49
N TYR A 59 1.13 -9.42 -9.49
CA TYR A 59 -0.22 -8.88 -9.31
C TYR A 59 -1.23 -10.00 -9.49
N ALA A 60 -2.00 -10.31 -8.44
CA ALA A 60 -2.86 -11.48 -8.39
C ALA A 60 -4.36 -11.15 -8.29
N ALA A 61 -4.74 -9.87 -8.28
CA ALA A 61 -6.13 -9.45 -8.31
C ALA A 61 -6.70 -9.36 -9.74
N PRO A 62 -8.02 -9.38 -9.92
CA PRO A 62 -8.66 -9.26 -11.23
C PRO A 62 -8.37 -7.92 -11.91
N HIS A 63 -8.45 -7.92 -13.25
CA HIS A 63 -8.35 -6.72 -14.08
C HIS A 63 -9.22 -6.87 -15.34
N GLY A 64 -9.66 -5.76 -15.88
CA GLY A 64 -10.60 -5.75 -17.01
C GLY A 64 -9.95 -5.99 -18.37
N THR A 65 -10.81 -6.13 -19.41
CA THR A 65 -10.41 -6.27 -20.82
C THR A 65 -10.56 -4.98 -21.62
N GLY A 66 -11.15 -3.93 -21.03
CA GLY A 66 -11.33 -2.64 -21.68
C GLY A 66 -10.10 -1.74 -21.60
N ARG A 67 -10.28 -0.47 -21.95
CA ARG A 67 -9.23 0.55 -22.04
C ARG A 67 -8.42 0.70 -20.73
N HIS A 68 -9.10 0.68 -19.58
CA HIS A 68 -8.43 0.83 -18.30
C HIS A 68 -7.63 -0.43 -17.96
N GLY A 69 -8.17 -1.61 -18.21
CA GLY A 69 -7.47 -2.87 -18.08
C GLY A 69 -6.22 -2.95 -18.97
N ASP A 70 -6.28 -2.41 -20.21
CA ASP A 70 -5.12 -2.32 -21.12
C ASP A 70 -4.03 -1.43 -20.53
N LEU A 71 -4.38 -0.27 -19.98
CA LEU A 71 -3.43 0.64 -19.31
C LEU A 71 -2.77 -0.05 -18.12
N VAL A 72 -3.54 -0.75 -17.29
CA VAL A 72 -3.02 -1.48 -16.12
C VAL A 72 -2.03 -2.56 -16.56
N ARG A 73 -2.38 -3.40 -17.54
CA ARG A 73 -1.47 -4.45 -18.04
C ARG A 73 -0.19 -3.88 -18.64
N ALA A 74 -0.30 -2.80 -19.41
CA ALA A 74 0.87 -2.12 -19.97
C ALA A 74 1.80 -1.56 -18.89
N ALA A 75 1.24 -0.95 -17.84
CA ALA A 75 2.01 -0.41 -16.73
C ALA A 75 2.71 -1.52 -15.92
N LEU A 76 2.01 -2.62 -15.62
CA LEU A 76 2.57 -3.77 -14.93
C LEU A 76 3.71 -4.41 -15.73
N ALA A 77 3.52 -4.57 -17.05
CA ALA A 77 4.54 -5.12 -17.94
C ALA A 77 5.78 -4.22 -18.02
N ALA A 78 5.61 -2.89 -18.02
CA ALA A 78 6.74 -1.94 -18.04
C ALA A 78 7.62 -2.00 -16.79
N GLU A 79 7.06 -2.42 -15.64
CA GLU A 79 7.83 -2.64 -14.40
C GLU A 79 8.27 -4.10 -14.23
N GLY A 80 7.99 -4.99 -15.18
CA GLY A 80 8.34 -6.41 -15.09
C GLY A 80 7.53 -7.17 -14.03
N ILE A 81 6.36 -6.67 -13.66
CA ILE A 81 5.48 -7.30 -12.68
C ILE A 81 4.71 -8.44 -13.36
N THR A 82 4.78 -9.64 -12.79
CA THR A 82 4.08 -10.80 -13.32
C THR A 82 2.58 -10.70 -12.99
N VAL A 83 1.73 -10.72 -14.02
CA VAL A 83 0.27 -10.73 -13.83
C VAL A 83 -0.20 -12.17 -13.71
N THR A 84 -0.72 -12.55 -12.54
CA THR A 84 -1.30 -13.87 -12.27
C THR A 84 -2.80 -13.79 -11.99
N GLY A 85 -3.32 -12.57 -11.76
CA GLY A 85 -4.75 -12.32 -11.58
C GLY A 85 -5.53 -12.57 -12.86
N ARG A 86 -6.82 -12.94 -12.69
CA ARG A 86 -7.70 -13.25 -13.81
C ARG A 86 -8.06 -11.98 -14.58
N GLN A 87 -7.92 -12.05 -15.90
CA GLN A 87 -8.51 -11.04 -16.79
C GLN A 87 -10.02 -11.29 -16.93
N ARG A 88 -10.81 -10.28 -16.60
CA ARG A 88 -12.29 -10.35 -16.59
C ARG A 88 -12.85 -9.70 -17.84
N GLY A 89 -13.67 -10.44 -18.57
CA GLY A 89 -14.36 -9.97 -19.79
C GLY A 89 -15.76 -9.39 -19.57
N ASP A 90 -16.26 -9.45 -18.35
CA ASP A 90 -17.59 -8.98 -17.93
C ASP A 90 -17.63 -7.50 -17.51
N GLY A 91 -16.48 -6.81 -17.59
CA GLY A 91 -16.35 -5.39 -17.31
C GLY A 91 -14.94 -4.87 -17.51
N ASP A 92 -14.73 -3.59 -17.27
CA ASP A 92 -13.41 -2.98 -17.29
C ASP A 92 -12.89 -2.74 -15.87
N THR A 93 -11.60 -2.47 -15.77
CA THR A 93 -10.96 -1.93 -14.57
C THR A 93 -11.56 -0.58 -14.23
N GLY A 94 -11.76 -0.35 -12.93
CA GLY A 94 -12.31 0.88 -12.41
C GLY A 94 -11.37 2.08 -12.54
N PHE A 95 -11.88 3.23 -12.13
CA PHE A 95 -11.10 4.48 -12.15
C PHE A 95 -11.43 5.36 -10.94
N CYS A 96 -10.52 6.26 -10.64
CA CYS A 96 -10.70 7.31 -9.64
C CYS A 96 -10.50 8.66 -10.29
N VAL A 97 -11.46 9.56 -10.16
CA VAL A 97 -11.30 10.98 -10.52
C VAL A 97 -10.77 11.70 -9.29
N ALA A 98 -9.62 12.35 -9.41
CA ALA A 98 -9.04 13.21 -8.41
C ALA A 98 -9.15 14.67 -8.87
N LEU A 99 -10.01 15.45 -8.25
CA LEU A 99 -10.07 16.90 -8.42
C LEU A 99 -8.98 17.52 -7.57
N ILE A 100 -8.08 18.28 -8.19
CA ILE A 100 -6.90 18.86 -7.53
C ILE A 100 -7.01 20.37 -7.56
N GLU A 101 -7.08 20.99 -6.38
CA GLU A 101 -7.16 22.43 -6.20
C GLU A 101 -5.75 23.05 -6.18
N PRO A 102 -5.63 24.39 -6.37
CA PRO A 102 -4.33 25.07 -6.48
C PRO A 102 -3.45 24.98 -5.23
N ASP A 103 -4.03 24.75 -4.05
CA ASP A 103 -3.32 24.52 -2.79
C ASP A 103 -2.83 23.07 -2.62
N GLY A 104 -3.17 22.19 -3.59
CA GLY A 104 -2.81 20.78 -3.59
C GLY A 104 -3.81 19.87 -2.87
N GLU A 105 -4.92 20.41 -2.35
CA GLU A 105 -6.01 19.59 -1.78
C GLU A 105 -6.64 18.72 -2.88
N ARG A 106 -7.06 17.53 -2.50
CA ARG A 106 -7.59 16.53 -3.44
C ARG A 106 -8.91 15.97 -2.97
N THR A 107 -9.89 16.00 -3.86
CA THR A 107 -11.19 15.36 -3.66
C THR A 107 -11.35 14.21 -4.64
N PHE A 108 -11.72 13.04 -4.12
CA PHE A 108 -11.74 11.81 -4.91
C PHE A 108 -13.15 11.29 -5.14
N VAL A 109 -13.39 10.79 -6.37
CA VAL A 109 -14.58 10.02 -6.72
C VAL A 109 -14.11 8.72 -7.37
N THR A 110 -14.29 7.60 -6.67
CA THR A 110 -13.87 6.27 -7.15
C THR A 110 -15.07 5.52 -7.72
N ALA A 111 -14.92 5.03 -8.95
CA ALA A 111 -15.82 4.12 -9.63
C ALA A 111 -15.15 2.74 -9.70
N PRO A 112 -15.49 1.81 -8.78
CA PRO A 112 -14.91 0.47 -8.78
C PRO A 112 -15.29 -0.29 -10.06
N GLY A 113 -14.37 -1.09 -10.57
CA GLY A 113 -14.58 -2.01 -11.68
C GLY A 113 -14.44 -3.47 -11.26
N VAL A 114 -13.96 -4.31 -12.18
CA VAL A 114 -13.82 -5.74 -11.92
C VAL A 114 -12.76 -6.08 -10.86
N GLU A 115 -11.81 -5.20 -10.60
CA GLU A 115 -10.79 -5.36 -9.53
C GLU A 115 -11.40 -5.40 -8.14
N ALA A 116 -12.56 -4.76 -7.96
CA ALA A 116 -13.31 -4.76 -6.69
C ALA A 116 -14.13 -6.04 -6.46
N ALA A 117 -14.12 -6.97 -7.42
CA ALA A 117 -14.91 -8.20 -7.40
C ALA A 117 -14.03 -9.46 -7.31
N LEU A 118 -12.95 -9.40 -6.51
CA LEU A 118 -12.09 -10.55 -6.22
C LEU A 118 -12.89 -11.65 -5.51
N THR A 119 -12.86 -12.86 -6.07
CA THR A 119 -13.63 -13.99 -5.59
C THR A 119 -12.75 -15.06 -4.92
N ALA A 120 -13.38 -16.00 -4.20
CA ALA A 120 -12.69 -17.17 -3.67
C ALA A 120 -12.03 -18.02 -4.78
N ASP A 121 -12.67 -18.12 -5.96
CA ASP A 121 -12.12 -18.84 -7.12
C ASP A 121 -10.88 -18.13 -7.68
N ASP A 122 -10.85 -16.80 -7.70
CA ASP A 122 -9.66 -16.05 -8.09
C ASP A 122 -8.52 -16.32 -7.12
N LEU A 123 -8.80 -16.25 -5.81
CA LEU A 123 -7.82 -16.51 -4.74
C LEU A 123 -7.33 -17.96 -4.73
N ALA A 124 -8.17 -18.92 -5.09
CA ALA A 124 -7.76 -20.33 -5.20
C ALA A 124 -6.71 -20.57 -6.28
N THR A 125 -6.55 -19.66 -7.23
CA THR A 125 -5.50 -19.73 -8.26
C THR A 125 -4.16 -19.15 -7.81
N VAL A 126 -4.15 -18.32 -6.76
CA VAL A 126 -2.93 -17.69 -6.24
C VAL A 126 -2.03 -18.72 -5.59
N ARG A 127 -0.79 -18.79 -6.05
CA ARG A 127 0.22 -19.71 -5.50
C ARG A 127 1.22 -18.90 -4.71
N CYS A 128 1.36 -19.24 -3.42
CA CYS A 128 2.37 -18.68 -2.53
C CYS A 128 3.37 -19.77 -2.13
N ALA A 129 4.63 -19.40 -2.06
CA ALA A 129 5.72 -20.23 -1.56
C ALA A 129 6.13 -19.80 -0.14
N PRO A 130 6.81 -20.67 0.63
CA PRO A 130 7.40 -20.28 1.89
C PRO A 130 8.29 -19.04 1.76
N GLY A 131 8.05 -18.05 2.61
CA GLY A 131 8.77 -16.79 2.60
C GLY A 131 8.10 -15.67 1.77
N ASP A 132 7.17 -15.99 0.86
CA ASP A 132 6.42 -14.96 0.13
C ASP A 132 5.69 -14.00 1.09
N ILE A 133 5.51 -12.76 0.64
CA ILE A 133 4.74 -11.75 1.36
C ILE A 133 3.52 -11.40 0.52
N VAL A 134 2.33 -11.58 1.07
CA VAL A 134 1.06 -11.16 0.45
C VAL A 134 0.72 -9.76 0.94
N ALA A 135 0.61 -8.81 0.03
CA ALA A 135 0.19 -7.44 0.34
C ALA A 135 -1.31 -7.28 0.11
N VAL A 136 -2.03 -6.93 1.18
CA VAL A 136 -3.48 -6.71 1.22
C VAL A 136 -3.75 -5.23 1.49
N SER A 137 -4.71 -4.66 0.79
CA SER A 137 -5.19 -3.30 1.01
C SER A 137 -6.52 -3.30 1.77
N GLY A 138 -6.70 -2.35 2.69
CA GLY A 138 -7.97 -2.17 3.37
C GLY A 138 -9.12 -1.80 2.44
N TYR A 139 -8.85 -1.17 1.31
CA TYR A 139 -9.89 -0.93 0.30
C TYR A 139 -10.54 -2.22 -0.19
N ASP A 140 -9.75 -3.28 -0.40
CA ASP A 140 -10.29 -4.57 -0.84
C ASP A 140 -11.10 -5.26 0.25
N LEU A 141 -10.85 -4.92 1.51
CA LEU A 141 -11.64 -5.39 2.65
C LEU A 141 -13.01 -4.69 2.77
N LEU A 142 -13.19 -3.52 2.15
CA LEU A 142 -14.47 -2.82 2.12
C LEU A 142 -15.47 -3.45 1.16
N TYR A 143 -15.00 -3.94 0.01
CA TYR A 143 -15.88 -4.48 -1.02
C TYR A 143 -16.65 -5.70 -0.53
N PRO A 144 -17.98 -5.76 -0.78
CA PRO A 144 -18.84 -6.84 -0.28
C PRO A 144 -18.43 -8.23 -0.76
N GLY A 145 -17.89 -8.33 -1.97
CA GLY A 145 -17.42 -9.59 -2.56
C GLY A 145 -16.00 -9.94 -2.13
N SER A 146 -15.05 -9.03 -2.33
CA SER A 146 -13.63 -9.24 -2.09
C SER A 146 -13.29 -9.42 -0.61
N GLY A 147 -13.87 -8.61 0.25
CA GLY A 147 -13.50 -8.58 1.65
C GLY A 147 -13.70 -9.91 2.39
N PRO A 148 -14.88 -10.57 2.32
CA PRO A 148 -15.07 -11.88 2.93
C PRO A 148 -14.15 -12.96 2.34
N ALA A 149 -13.94 -12.95 1.01
CA ALA A 149 -13.07 -13.90 0.33
C ALA A 149 -11.61 -13.75 0.79
N LEU A 150 -11.11 -12.50 0.87
CA LEU A 150 -9.76 -12.19 1.38
C LEU A 150 -9.60 -12.62 2.83
N ALA A 151 -10.54 -12.32 3.70
CA ALA A 151 -10.47 -12.70 5.12
C ALA A 151 -10.41 -14.22 5.30
N ALA A 152 -11.20 -14.97 4.56
CA ALA A 152 -11.17 -16.44 4.60
C ALA A 152 -9.88 -17.00 4.01
N TRP A 153 -9.40 -16.42 2.92
CA TRP A 153 -8.20 -16.88 2.23
C TRP A 153 -6.92 -16.59 3.03
N THR A 154 -6.78 -15.40 3.63
CA THR A 154 -5.62 -15.10 4.47
C THR A 154 -5.53 -16.01 5.68
N ALA A 155 -6.67 -16.39 6.27
CA ALA A 155 -6.73 -17.34 7.38
C ALA A 155 -6.33 -18.76 6.99
N ALA A 156 -6.37 -19.10 5.69
CA ALA A 156 -6.02 -20.43 5.17
C ALA A 156 -4.60 -20.50 4.59
N LEU A 157 -3.85 -19.38 4.61
CA LEU A 157 -2.47 -19.38 4.13
C LEU A 157 -1.55 -20.22 5.05
N PRO A 158 -0.53 -20.89 4.49
CA PRO A 158 0.50 -21.54 5.30
C PRO A 158 1.25 -20.54 6.19
N ASP A 159 1.65 -20.97 7.38
CA ASP A 159 2.37 -20.13 8.37
C ASP A 159 3.65 -19.48 7.84
N GLN A 160 4.26 -20.09 6.81
CA GLN A 160 5.48 -19.56 6.19
C GLN A 160 5.22 -18.43 5.20
N VAL A 161 3.95 -18.13 4.87
CA VAL A 161 3.55 -17.01 4.02
C VAL A 161 3.19 -15.83 4.92
N ARG A 162 3.84 -14.72 4.72
CA ARG A 162 3.61 -13.51 5.51
C ARG A 162 2.49 -12.67 4.90
N VAL A 163 1.64 -12.08 5.73
CA VAL A 163 0.59 -11.15 5.30
C VAL A 163 0.95 -9.74 5.74
N ALA A 164 0.97 -8.81 4.81
CA ALA A 164 1.13 -7.38 5.07
C ALA A 164 -0.20 -6.67 4.80
N LEU A 165 -0.63 -5.83 5.74
CA LEU A 165 -1.86 -5.03 5.63
C LEU A 165 -1.53 -3.55 5.75
N ASP A 166 -1.99 -2.77 4.78
CA ASP A 166 -2.21 -1.33 4.88
C ASP A 166 -3.73 -1.09 4.88
N PRO A 167 -4.34 -0.75 6.02
CA PRO A 167 -5.80 -0.64 6.11
C PRO A 167 -6.36 0.60 5.41
N GLY A 168 -5.52 1.60 5.14
CA GLY A 168 -5.90 2.81 4.44
C GLY A 168 -6.85 3.73 5.21
N PRO A 169 -7.24 4.86 4.60
CA PRO A 169 -7.96 5.95 5.27
C PRO A 169 -9.40 5.60 5.67
N LEU A 170 -9.96 4.53 5.11
CA LEU A 170 -11.34 4.08 5.37
C LEU A 170 -11.39 2.90 6.35
N VAL A 171 -10.39 2.76 7.21
CA VAL A 171 -10.25 1.62 8.14
C VAL A 171 -11.47 1.42 9.04
N LEU A 172 -12.18 2.49 9.44
CA LEU A 172 -13.39 2.41 10.26
C LEU A 172 -14.64 1.92 9.50
N ASP A 173 -14.62 2.01 8.17
CA ASP A 173 -15.73 1.53 7.34
C ASP A 173 -15.59 0.02 7.03
N ILE A 174 -14.43 -0.58 7.31
CA ILE A 174 -14.22 -2.02 7.20
C ILE A 174 -15.05 -2.70 8.31
N PRO A 175 -15.92 -3.68 7.97
CA PRO A 175 -16.67 -4.42 8.99
C PRO A 175 -15.72 -5.02 10.04
N ALA A 176 -15.97 -4.72 11.33
CA ALA A 176 -15.04 -5.02 12.43
C ALA A 176 -14.64 -6.50 12.49
N ALA A 177 -15.58 -7.43 12.28
CA ALA A 177 -15.28 -8.86 12.26
C ALA A 177 -14.33 -9.24 11.10
N ARG A 178 -14.46 -8.58 9.96
CA ARG A 178 -13.59 -8.81 8.79
C ARG A 178 -12.19 -8.27 9.03
N LEU A 179 -12.08 -7.05 9.53
CA LEU A 179 -10.80 -6.46 9.90
C LEU A 179 -10.09 -7.33 10.95
N ALA A 180 -10.78 -7.76 11.99
CA ALA A 180 -10.24 -8.64 13.03
C ALA A 180 -9.75 -9.97 12.46
N ALA A 181 -10.52 -10.59 11.54
CA ALA A 181 -10.12 -11.85 10.91
C ALA A 181 -8.80 -11.72 10.11
N VAL A 182 -8.63 -10.61 9.37
CA VAL A 182 -7.39 -10.38 8.64
C VAL A 182 -6.26 -9.99 9.59
N LEU A 183 -6.48 -9.11 10.57
CA LEU A 183 -5.47 -8.73 11.55
C LEU A 183 -4.87 -9.93 12.28
N ALA A 184 -5.65 -10.98 12.53
CA ALA A 184 -5.18 -12.21 13.16
C ALA A 184 -4.12 -12.98 12.34
N THR A 185 -4.02 -12.70 11.04
CA THR A 185 -3.06 -13.33 10.11
C THR A 185 -1.88 -12.43 9.74
N VAL A 186 -1.92 -11.17 10.18
CA VAL A 186 -0.97 -10.14 9.73
C VAL A 186 0.40 -10.35 10.36
N SER A 187 1.42 -10.35 9.52
CA SER A 187 2.84 -10.31 9.92
C SER A 187 3.42 -8.90 9.88
N VAL A 188 2.84 -8.00 9.07
CA VAL A 188 3.25 -6.59 8.95
C VAL A 188 2.00 -5.72 8.86
N LEU A 189 1.75 -4.89 9.86
CA LEU A 189 0.71 -3.86 9.86
C LEU A 189 1.37 -2.50 9.69
N THR A 190 1.01 -1.76 8.63
CA THR A 190 1.55 -0.44 8.37
C THR A 190 0.44 0.60 8.32
N LEU A 191 0.62 1.68 9.06
CA LEU A 191 -0.37 2.73 9.28
C LEU A 191 0.29 4.10 9.10
N ASN A 192 -0.46 5.10 8.65
CA ASN A 192 -0.07 6.49 8.89
C ASN A 192 -0.63 6.98 10.24
N GLN A 193 -0.20 8.15 10.69
CA GLN A 193 -0.65 8.74 11.97
C GLN A 193 -2.18 8.87 12.07
N ARG A 194 -2.85 9.25 10.96
CA ARG A 194 -4.31 9.39 10.93
C ARG A 194 -4.99 8.04 11.13
N GLU A 195 -4.55 7.03 10.41
CA GLU A 195 -5.08 5.66 10.51
C GLU A 195 -4.84 5.07 11.91
N ALA A 196 -3.65 5.31 12.48
CA ALA A 196 -3.32 4.89 13.83
C ALA A 196 -4.27 5.53 14.87
N ARG A 197 -4.58 6.83 14.73
CA ARG A 197 -5.55 7.51 15.60
C ARG A 197 -6.97 6.96 15.42
N LEU A 198 -7.38 6.65 14.20
CA LEU A 198 -8.68 6.05 13.92
C LEU A 198 -8.84 4.67 14.58
N LEU A 199 -7.77 3.88 14.68
CA LEU A 199 -7.79 2.55 15.30
C LEU A 199 -7.80 2.56 16.84
N GLY A 200 -7.80 3.71 17.45
CA GLY A 200 -8.00 3.82 18.90
C GLY A 200 -6.85 4.45 19.68
N ALA A 201 -5.93 5.11 18.99
CA ALA A 201 -4.98 5.98 19.67
C ALA A 201 -5.70 7.26 20.15
N ALA A 202 -5.25 7.81 21.30
CA ALA A 202 -5.72 9.11 21.72
C ALA A 202 -5.47 10.17 20.63
N PRO A 203 -6.38 11.14 20.43
CA PRO A 203 -6.24 12.15 19.37
C PRO A 203 -4.90 12.91 19.40
N ASP A 204 -4.36 13.12 20.58
CA ASP A 204 -3.11 13.86 20.82
C ASP A 204 -1.87 12.95 20.94
N ALA A 205 -2.03 11.63 20.77
CA ALA A 205 -0.91 10.70 20.81
C ALA A 205 -0.01 10.90 19.59
N ASP A 206 1.29 10.93 19.82
CA ASP A 206 2.35 10.99 18.81
C ASP A 206 3.52 10.08 19.19
N GLY A 207 4.44 9.90 18.28
CA GLY A 207 5.64 9.14 18.50
C GLY A 207 5.39 7.76 19.14
N PRO A 208 6.23 7.32 20.09
CA PRO A 208 6.09 6.02 20.76
C PRO A 208 4.74 5.81 21.46
N ALA A 209 4.12 6.90 21.97
CA ALA A 209 2.80 6.83 22.61
C ALA A 209 1.70 6.43 21.62
N LEU A 210 1.76 6.93 20.39
CA LEU A 210 0.83 6.57 19.32
C LEU A 210 0.95 5.07 18.97
N LEU A 211 2.16 4.57 18.79
CA LEU A 211 2.40 3.16 18.50
C LEU A 211 1.94 2.24 19.64
N ALA A 212 2.23 2.60 20.88
CA ALA A 212 1.77 1.86 22.07
C ALA A 212 0.26 1.86 22.18
N ALA A 213 -0.40 2.99 21.88
CA ALA A 213 -1.85 3.10 21.91
C ALA A 213 -2.52 2.22 20.83
N VAL A 214 -1.99 2.17 19.61
CA VAL A 214 -2.47 1.22 18.58
C VAL A 214 -2.28 -0.22 19.04
N ARG A 215 -1.13 -0.57 19.59
CA ARG A 215 -0.83 -1.93 20.06
C ARG A 215 -1.78 -2.37 21.18
N SER A 216 -2.23 -1.44 22.04
CA SER A 216 -3.15 -1.69 23.15
C SER A 216 -4.63 -1.46 22.80
N ALA A 217 -4.96 -0.92 21.62
CA ALA A 217 -6.33 -0.72 21.19
C ALA A 217 -7.07 -2.06 21.12
N GLY A 218 -8.25 -2.15 21.74
CA GLY A 218 -8.99 -3.41 21.86
C GLY A 218 -9.31 -4.10 20.53
N SER A 219 -9.48 -3.32 19.45
CA SER A 219 -9.68 -3.82 18.10
C SER A 219 -8.43 -4.45 17.47
N VAL A 220 -7.25 -4.11 17.95
CA VAL A 220 -5.94 -4.58 17.46
C VAL A 220 -5.31 -5.54 18.47
N ALA A 221 -5.24 -5.16 19.74
CA ALA A 221 -4.53 -5.90 20.81
C ALA A 221 -5.04 -7.34 20.97
N SER A 222 -6.34 -7.56 20.77
CA SER A 222 -6.95 -8.88 20.96
C SER A 222 -6.68 -9.86 19.81
N VAL A 223 -6.22 -9.38 18.66
CA VAL A 223 -6.14 -10.19 17.43
C VAL A 223 -4.81 -10.11 16.71
N LEU A 224 -4.10 -8.98 16.74
CA LEU A 224 -2.82 -8.85 16.05
C LEU A 224 -1.76 -9.72 16.74
N PRO A 225 -1.07 -10.62 16.00
CA PRO A 225 -0.01 -11.46 16.56
C PRO A 225 1.07 -10.62 17.29
N ALA A 226 1.54 -11.09 18.44
CA ALA A 226 2.60 -10.40 19.18
C ALA A 226 3.89 -10.24 18.36
N SER A 227 4.17 -11.20 17.48
CA SER A 227 5.31 -11.19 16.56
C SER A 227 5.12 -10.29 15.36
N ALA A 228 3.92 -9.74 15.10
CA ALA A 228 3.69 -8.89 13.95
C ALA A 228 4.48 -7.58 14.06
N VAL A 229 5.10 -7.17 12.98
CA VAL A 229 5.71 -5.85 12.84
C VAL A 229 4.60 -4.82 12.71
N LEU A 230 4.51 -3.89 13.67
CA LEU A 230 3.63 -2.73 13.60
C LEU A 230 4.47 -1.51 13.23
N VAL A 231 4.10 -0.84 12.16
CA VAL A 231 4.76 0.38 11.66
C VAL A 231 3.78 1.54 11.65
N VAL A 232 4.18 2.67 12.25
CA VAL A 232 3.45 3.93 12.16
C VAL A 232 4.32 4.95 11.39
N ARG A 233 3.83 5.37 10.24
CA ARG A 233 4.47 6.38 9.37
C ARG A 233 4.08 7.77 9.83
N GLU A 234 5.09 8.63 10.06
CA GLU A 234 4.92 10.00 10.56
C GLU A 234 5.31 11.07 9.53
N GLY A 235 5.15 10.75 8.25
CA GLY A 235 5.45 11.67 7.15
C GLY A 235 6.91 12.13 7.16
N ALA A 236 7.14 13.43 7.25
CA ALA A 236 8.49 14.00 7.23
C ALA A 236 9.35 13.64 8.47
N ALA A 237 8.74 13.18 9.56
CA ALA A 237 9.46 12.71 10.74
C ALA A 237 10.05 11.30 10.55
N GLY A 238 9.51 10.52 9.62
CA GLY A 238 9.92 9.14 9.37
C GLY A 238 8.89 8.13 9.83
N CYS A 239 9.30 7.13 10.59
CA CYS A 239 8.40 6.11 11.11
C CYS A 239 8.86 5.52 12.44
N LEU A 240 7.91 4.88 13.13
CA LEU A 240 8.19 4.08 14.32
C LEU A 240 7.78 2.63 14.04
N ALA A 241 8.45 1.68 14.69
CA ALA A 241 8.06 0.29 14.61
C ALA A 241 8.37 -0.49 15.89
N THR A 242 7.64 -1.61 16.03
CA THR A 242 7.87 -2.64 17.05
C THR A 242 7.49 -4.01 16.49
N GLY A 243 7.89 -5.09 17.13
CA GLY A 243 7.57 -6.45 16.67
C GLY A 243 8.59 -7.02 15.68
N GLY A 244 8.34 -8.22 15.18
CA GLY A 244 9.30 -8.93 14.33
C GLY A 244 10.61 -9.24 15.08
N ASP A 245 11.74 -8.98 14.43
CA ASP A 245 13.08 -9.10 15.03
C ASP A 245 13.41 -8.00 16.07
N LEU A 246 12.59 -6.96 16.17
CA LEU A 246 12.69 -5.93 17.20
C LEU A 246 12.13 -6.40 18.57
N GLY A 247 11.27 -7.44 18.58
CA GLY A 247 10.53 -7.83 19.79
C GLY A 247 9.68 -6.68 20.31
N ASP A 248 9.81 -6.38 21.62
CA ASP A 248 9.10 -5.27 22.28
C ASP A 248 9.83 -3.92 22.15
N LEU A 249 11.01 -3.89 21.54
CA LEU A 249 11.74 -2.65 21.33
C LEU A 249 10.96 -1.76 20.36
N VAL A 250 10.81 -0.49 20.73
CA VAL A 250 10.29 0.55 19.83
C VAL A 250 11.48 1.26 19.22
N VAL A 251 11.56 1.20 17.88
CA VAL A 251 12.55 1.95 17.10
C VAL A 251 11.91 3.15 16.43
N THR A 252 12.65 4.26 16.39
CA THR A 252 12.30 5.46 15.63
C THR A 252 13.32 5.63 14.51
N VAL A 253 12.85 5.57 13.27
CA VAL A 253 13.70 5.69 12.09
C VAL A 253 13.38 7.01 11.40
N PRO A 254 14.30 8.01 11.42
CA PRO A 254 14.02 9.32 10.83
C PRO A 254 14.00 9.27 9.30
N ALA A 255 13.20 10.13 8.67
CA ALA A 255 13.24 10.32 7.23
C ALA A 255 14.27 11.41 6.82
N PRO A 256 14.90 11.28 5.65
CA PRO A 256 15.71 12.35 5.08
C PRO A 256 14.86 13.61 4.84
N ARG A 257 15.41 14.77 5.16
CA ARG A 257 14.76 16.06 4.90
C ARG A 257 14.85 16.40 3.41
N VAL A 258 13.70 16.54 2.78
CA VAL A 258 13.58 16.91 1.37
C VAL A 258 12.51 18.01 1.19
N ARG A 259 12.55 18.70 0.05
CA ARG A 259 11.44 19.56 -0.35
C ARG A 259 10.43 18.70 -1.12
N ALA A 260 9.29 18.46 -0.52
CA ALA A 260 8.21 17.73 -1.17
C ALA A 260 7.60 18.56 -2.33
N VAL A 261 7.31 17.88 -3.44
CA VAL A 261 6.63 18.40 -4.62
C VAL A 261 5.23 17.77 -4.73
N ASP A 262 5.16 16.45 -4.54
CA ASP A 262 3.90 15.70 -4.57
C ASP A 262 4.01 14.51 -3.60
N THR A 263 3.09 14.43 -2.64
CA THR A 263 3.10 13.37 -1.62
C THR A 263 2.25 12.15 -1.98
N THR A 264 1.63 12.14 -3.18
CA THR A 264 0.81 11.02 -3.65
C THR A 264 1.66 9.75 -3.76
N GLY A 265 1.16 8.64 -3.21
CA GLY A 265 1.87 7.35 -3.26
C GLY A 265 3.10 7.25 -2.37
N ALA A 266 3.38 8.24 -1.50
CA ALA A 266 4.51 8.16 -0.56
C ALA A 266 4.35 6.98 0.42
N GLY A 267 3.13 6.74 0.92
CA GLY A 267 2.80 5.60 1.76
C GLY A 267 3.01 4.27 1.04
N ASP A 268 2.51 4.18 -0.21
CA ASP A 268 2.68 2.99 -1.05
C ASP A 268 4.16 2.72 -1.35
N THR A 269 4.92 3.78 -1.64
CA THR A 269 6.38 3.69 -1.84
C THR A 269 7.06 3.16 -0.59
N HIS A 270 6.75 3.73 0.59
CA HIS A 270 7.32 3.27 1.85
C HIS A 270 6.97 1.80 2.10
N THR A 271 5.69 1.44 2.02
CA THR A 271 5.23 0.06 2.25
C THR A 271 5.85 -0.91 1.24
N GLY A 272 5.83 -0.59 -0.06
CA GLY A 272 6.40 -1.46 -1.10
C GLY A 272 7.90 -1.71 -0.92
N VAL A 273 8.69 -0.68 -0.59
CA VAL A 273 10.13 -0.82 -0.33
C VAL A 273 10.39 -1.57 0.97
N LEU A 274 9.62 -1.32 2.04
CA LEU A 274 9.68 -2.10 3.27
C LEU A 274 9.47 -3.59 2.99
N LEU A 275 8.40 -3.94 2.27
CA LEU A 275 8.12 -5.34 1.94
C LEU A 275 9.20 -5.96 1.06
N ALA A 276 9.77 -5.20 0.13
CA ALA A 276 10.87 -5.66 -0.70
C ALA A 276 12.14 -5.97 0.12
N GLU A 277 12.49 -5.13 1.08
CA GLU A 277 13.65 -5.37 1.94
C GLU A 277 13.41 -6.53 2.93
N LEU A 278 12.19 -6.66 3.46
CA LEU A 278 11.79 -7.81 4.28
C LEU A 278 11.79 -9.13 3.48
N ALA A 279 11.39 -9.10 2.19
CA ALA A 279 11.47 -10.25 1.30
C ALA A 279 12.93 -10.68 1.02
N ARG A 280 13.89 -9.76 1.16
CA ARG A 280 15.33 -10.03 1.10
C ARG A 280 15.89 -10.55 2.43
N GLY A 281 15.09 -10.67 3.46
CA GLY A 281 15.53 -11.07 4.79
C GLY A 281 16.32 -10.00 5.54
N ARG A 282 16.11 -8.71 5.19
CA ARG A 282 16.76 -7.60 5.92
C ARG A 282 16.08 -7.42 7.28
N PRO A 283 16.85 -7.03 8.32
CA PRO A 283 16.29 -6.62 9.61
C PRO A 283 15.26 -5.49 9.42
N VAL A 284 14.25 -5.45 10.30
CA VAL A 284 13.14 -4.47 10.22
C VAL A 284 13.67 -3.03 10.20
N GLU A 285 14.61 -2.69 11.08
CA GLU A 285 15.16 -1.33 11.17
C GLU A 285 15.86 -0.89 9.87
N ASP A 286 16.69 -1.78 9.28
CA ASP A 286 17.36 -1.51 8.00
C ASP A 286 16.35 -1.36 6.84
N ALA A 287 15.29 -2.18 6.86
CA ALA A 287 14.23 -2.13 5.88
C ALA A 287 13.45 -0.81 5.96
N LEU A 288 13.18 -0.33 7.17
CA LEU A 288 12.52 0.95 7.42
C LEU A 288 13.39 2.15 7.00
N ASP A 289 14.69 2.14 7.28
CA ASP A 289 15.62 3.18 6.81
C ASP A 289 15.58 3.28 5.27
N THR A 290 15.63 2.14 4.59
CA THR A 290 15.56 2.09 3.13
C THR A 290 14.21 2.60 2.61
N ALA A 291 13.11 2.23 3.28
CA ALA A 291 11.75 2.66 2.94
C ALA A 291 11.56 4.18 3.13
N ASN A 292 12.06 4.75 4.23
CA ASN A 292 12.03 6.19 4.49
C ASN A 292 12.83 6.96 3.41
N ARG A 293 14.01 6.49 3.03
CA ARG A 293 14.80 7.12 1.95
C ARG A 293 14.07 7.05 0.61
N ALA A 294 13.43 5.94 0.30
CA ALA A 294 12.67 5.79 -0.92
C ALA A 294 11.45 6.72 -0.96
N ALA A 295 10.70 6.79 0.13
CA ALA A 295 9.56 7.70 0.27
C ALA A 295 10.01 9.17 0.17
N ALA A 296 11.14 9.54 0.80
CA ALA A 296 11.69 10.89 0.69
C ALA A 296 12.06 11.25 -0.76
N ILE A 297 12.62 10.33 -1.54
CA ILE A 297 12.89 10.56 -2.97
C ILE A 297 11.58 10.66 -3.76
N SER A 298 10.60 9.79 -3.49
CA SER A 298 9.35 9.76 -4.26
C SER A 298 8.60 11.09 -4.17
N VAL A 299 8.54 11.71 -2.99
CA VAL A 299 7.83 12.98 -2.81
C VAL A 299 8.50 14.19 -3.49
N THR A 300 9.71 14.06 -4.00
CA THR A 300 10.36 15.08 -4.83
C THR A 300 9.95 15.05 -6.30
N ARG A 301 9.10 14.09 -6.70
CA ARG A 301 8.66 13.81 -8.06
C ARG A 301 7.15 13.97 -8.16
N ILE A 302 6.66 14.37 -9.34
CA ILE A 302 5.21 14.50 -9.59
C ILE A 302 4.63 13.12 -9.94
N GLY A 303 3.51 12.78 -9.33
CA GLY A 303 2.72 11.58 -9.62
C GLY A 303 2.81 10.49 -8.56
N PRO A 304 1.89 9.50 -8.59
CA PRO A 304 1.72 8.54 -7.52
C PRO A 304 2.79 7.43 -7.49
N ALA A 305 3.19 6.90 -8.64
CA ALA A 305 4.12 5.77 -8.75
C ALA A 305 5.55 6.24 -9.00
N THR A 306 6.11 7.04 -8.10
CA THR A 306 7.42 7.70 -8.26
C THR A 306 8.54 7.08 -7.42
N ALA A 307 8.31 5.89 -6.85
CA ALA A 307 9.33 5.16 -6.10
C ALA A 307 10.65 5.08 -6.87
N PRO A 308 11.80 5.33 -6.22
CA PRO A 308 13.11 5.21 -6.88
C PRO A 308 13.45 3.75 -7.19
N ARG A 309 14.30 3.55 -8.18
CA ARG A 309 14.91 2.24 -8.41
C ARG A 309 15.99 1.98 -7.36
N ARG A 310 16.26 0.70 -7.06
CA ARG A 310 17.26 0.29 -6.08
C ARG A 310 18.64 0.95 -6.27
N ALA A 311 19.04 1.17 -7.50
CA ALA A 311 20.32 1.82 -7.81
C ALA A 311 20.38 3.27 -7.28
N GLU A 312 19.24 3.97 -7.21
CA GLU A 312 19.16 5.36 -6.75
C GLU A 312 19.22 5.45 -5.20
N LEU A 313 18.94 4.34 -4.49
CA LEU A 313 19.00 4.26 -3.02
C LEU A 313 20.41 3.94 -2.50
N ARG A 314 21.34 3.57 -3.37
CA ARG A 314 22.73 3.35 -2.97
C ARG A 314 23.36 4.70 -2.62
N PRO A 315 24.10 4.81 -1.48
CA PRO A 315 24.89 6.01 -1.26
C PRO A 315 25.80 6.23 -2.48
N ALA A 316 25.89 7.49 -2.94
CA ALA A 316 26.87 7.82 -3.96
C ALA A 316 28.20 7.24 -3.51
N ARG A 317 28.84 6.40 -4.33
CA ARG A 317 30.20 5.92 -4.03
C ARG A 317 31.03 7.18 -3.90
N GLY A 318 31.47 7.48 -2.67
CA GLY A 318 32.35 8.60 -2.43
C GLY A 318 33.49 8.50 -3.39
N GLY A 319 33.61 9.49 -4.28
CA GLY A 319 34.84 9.67 -5.04
C GLY A 319 35.95 9.90 -4.01
N ALA A 320 36.91 9.00 -4.05
CA ALA A 320 38.15 9.14 -3.30
C ALA A 320 38.99 10.28 -3.88
#